data_af76d74f9ff6288c649c5a6a85a50b53
#
_entry.id   af76d74f9ff6288c649c5a6a85a50b53
#
_cell.length_a   1.000
_cell.length_b   1.000
_cell.length_c   1.000
_cell.angle_alpha   90.00
_cell.angle_beta   90.00
_cell.angle_gamma   90.00
#
_symmetry.space_group_name_H-M   'P 1'
#
loop_
_entity.id
_entity.type
_entity.pdbx_description
1 polymer ?
#
loop_
_entity_poly.entity_id
_entity_poly.type
_entity_poly.pdbx_seq_one_letter_code
_entity_poly.pdbx_strand_id
1 'polypeptide(L)'
;MPAWDRNKDAQFFINMGDLVDNGQASYQWNAWFDACKDMICQIPVAPLDGNHETYDLDWNMHMPVSYTTLFDLPKNGLSKYQNQFYSFDYGDIHFTVMDTQFTELKDFEPTLLDEETTWLINDLKSTTKKWKIVLMHKDVLRYAFNPAIRPESREEGFSDEGRVFMPIFDDYN
;
A
#
# COMPACT_ATOMS: atom_id res chain seq x y z
N MET A 1 -11.26 14.47 20.49
CA MET A 1 -12.00 13.20 20.33
C MET A 1 -11.39 12.48 19.15
N PRO A 2 -10.88 11.25 19.31
CA PRO A 2 -10.30 10.46 18.23
C PRO A 2 -11.28 10.25 17.07
N ALA A 3 -10.76 10.05 15.84
CA ALA A 3 -11.59 9.81 14.66
C ALA A 3 -12.51 8.59 14.83
N TRP A 4 -12.02 7.54 15.48
CA TRP A 4 -12.77 6.33 15.80
C TRP A 4 -14.02 6.62 16.65
N ASP A 5 -13.96 7.53 17.61
CA ASP A 5 -15.11 7.87 18.46
C ASP A 5 -16.27 8.51 17.69
N ARG A 6 -16.00 9.05 16.50
CA ARG A 6 -16.99 9.67 15.61
C ARG A 6 -17.50 8.73 14.52
N ASN A 7 -16.86 7.58 14.32
CA ASN A 7 -17.11 6.64 13.21
C ASN A 7 -17.24 5.20 13.73
N LYS A 8 -18.03 5.00 14.79
CA LYS A 8 -18.24 3.69 15.42
C LYS A 8 -18.98 2.68 14.54
N ASP A 9 -19.56 3.13 13.45
CA ASP A 9 -20.24 2.33 12.42
C ASP A 9 -19.31 1.89 11.28
N ALA A 10 -18.03 2.30 11.30
CA ALA A 10 -17.03 1.83 10.35
C ALA A 10 -16.88 0.31 10.44
N GLN A 11 -16.81 -0.34 9.27
CA GLN A 11 -16.75 -1.79 9.17
C GLN A 11 -15.33 -2.33 9.02
N PHE A 12 -14.41 -1.52 8.56
CA PHE A 12 -12.98 -1.80 8.47
C PHE A 12 -12.19 -0.50 8.40
N PHE A 13 -10.90 -0.59 8.59
CA PHE A 13 -9.96 0.55 8.53
C PHE A 13 -8.90 0.30 7.47
N ILE A 14 -8.72 1.25 6.55
CA ILE A 14 -7.65 1.25 5.57
C ILE A 14 -6.52 2.15 6.07
N ASN A 15 -5.29 1.65 6.05
CA ASN A 15 -4.09 2.46 6.25
C ASN A 15 -3.25 2.44 4.97
N MET A 16 -2.92 3.61 4.45
CA MET A 16 -2.32 3.82 3.13
C MET A 16 -0.79 3.82 3.14
N GLY A 17 -0.16 3.02 4.00
CA GLY A 17 1.29 2.92 4.12
C GLY A 17 1.89 3.91 5.11
N ASP A 18 3.20 3.82 5.32
CA ASP A 18 3.95 4.60 6.30
C ASP A 18 3.31 4.56 7.69
N LEU A 19 3.00 3.32 8.15
CA LEU A 19 2.43 3.06 9.47
C LEU A 19 3.42 3.45 10.58
N VAL A 20 4.70 3.32 10.25
CA VAL A 20 5.84 3.68 11.09
C VAL A 20 6.81 4.53 10.28
N ASP A 21 7.70 5.23 10.97
CA ASP A 21 8.76 6.02 10.32
C ASP A 21 9.97 5.15 9.92
N ASN A 22 10.14 3.99 10.57
CA ASN A 22 11.18 3.03 10.23
C ASN A 22 10.70 1.59 10.49
N GLY A 23 10.70 0.77 9.44
CA GLY A 23 10.12 -0.57 9.44
C GLY A 23 10.73 -1.55 10.43
N GLN A 24 12.00 -1.38 10.83
CA GLN A 24 12.66 -2.23 11.82
C GLN A 24 12.60 -1.70 13.25
N ALA A 25 12.04 -0.50 13.47
CA ALA A 25 11.94 0.11 14.79
C ALA A 25 10.74 -0.46 15.57
N SER A 26 10.96 -1.54 16.32
CA SER A 26 9.90 -2.25 17.05
C SER A 26 9.09 -1.36 18.01
N TYR A 27 9.71 -0.33 18.59
CA TYR A 27 9.01 0.60 19.48
C TYR A 27 7.96 1.46 18.74
N GLN A 28 8.19 1.74 17.44
CA GLN A 28 7.22 2.48 16.63
C GLN A 28 6.02 1.60 16.28
N TRP A 29 6.24 0.32 15.97
CA TRP A 29 5.16 -0.66 15.79
C TRP A 29 4.31 -0.80 17.06
N ASN A 30 4.95 -0.90 18.22
CA ASN A 30 4.23 -0.92 19.50
C ASN A 30 3.38 0.35 19.70
N ALA A 31 3.94 1.52 19.38
CA ALA A 31 3.22 2.79 19.48
C ALA A 31 2.03 2.85 18.50
N TRP A 32 2.19 2.35 17.27
CA TRP A 32 1.10 2.27 16.30
C TRP A 32 -0.04 1.37 16.80
N PHE A 33 0.29 0.15 17.25
CA PHE A 33 -0.71 -0.78 17.79
C PHE A 33 -1.39 -0.21 19.04
N ASP A 34 -0.66 0.43 19.93
CA ASP A 34 -1.23 1.07 21.13
C ASP A 34 -2.16 2.23 20.77
N ALA A 35 -1.81 3.02 19.76
CA ALA A 35 -2.66 4.13 19.31
C ALA A 35 -3.95 3.65 18.64
N CYS A 36 -3.92 2.54 17.94
CA CYS A 36 -5.04 2.00 17.17
C CYS A 36 -5.87 0.95 17.93
N LYS A 37 -5.42 0.46 19.08
CA LYS A 37 -5.97 -0.73 19.78
C LYS A 37 -7.48 -0.72 19.97
N ASP A 38 -8.06 0.41 20.35
CA ASP A 38 -9.50 0.51 20.61
C ASP A 38 -10.34 0.31 19.34
N MET A 39 -9.76 0.53 18.19
CA MET A 39 -10.38 0.34 16.88
C MET A 39 -10.10 -1.05 16.32
N ILE A 40 -8.83 -1.45 16.24
CA ILE A 40 -8.41 -2.69 15.57
C ILE A 40 -8.84 -3.95 16.34
N CYS A 41 -9.17 -3.82 17.61
CA CYS A 41 -9.83 -4.89 18.38
C CYS A 41 -11.31 -5.09 18.02
N GLN A 42 -11.93 -4.18 17.25
CA GLN A 42 -13.35 -4.19 16.94
C GLN A 42 -13.63 -4.35 15.44
N ILE A 43 -12.75 -3.84 14.57
CA ILE A 43 -12.89 -3.91 13.12
C ILE A 43 -11.59 -4.37 12.45
N PRO A 44 -11.66 -5.06 11.30
CA PRO A 44 -10.48 -5.43 10.53
C PRO A 44 -9.68 -4.22 10.05
N VAL A 45 -8.38 -4.42 9.92
CA VAL A 45 -7.47 -3.47 9.27
C VAL A 45 -7.09 -4.02 7.90
N ALA A 46 -7.16 -3.18 6.88
CA ALA A 46 -6.63 -3.42 5.54
C ALA A 46 -5.45 -2.46 5.30
N PRO A 47 -4.26 -2.80 5.76
CA PRO A 47 -3.07 -1.97 5.57
C PRO A 47 -2.45 -2.24 4.21
N LEU A 48 -1.69 -1.27 3.73
CA LEU A 48 -0.65 -1.50 2.73
C LEU A 48 0.66 -0.93 3.27
N ASP A 49 1.78 -1.38 2.72
CA ASP A 49 3.08 -0.84 3.10
C ASP A 49 3.41 0.45 2.34
N GLY A 50 4.23 1.26 2.96
CA GLY A 50 4.85 2.42 2.36
C GLY A 50 6.37 2.24 2.25
N ASN A 51 7.06 3.26 1.77
CA ASN A 51 8.51 3.19 1.68
C ASN A 51 9.20 3.17 3.06
N HIS A 52 8.56 3.71 4.10
CA HIS A 52 9.09 3.69 5.44
C HIS A 52 9.10 2.29 6.08
N GLU A 53 8.22 1.40 5.70
CA GLU A 53 8.25 0.00 6.10
C GLU A 53 9.47 -0.75 5.54
N THR A 54 10.09 -0.24 4.44
CA THR A 54 11.28 -0.84 3.80
C THR A 54 12.61 -0.34 4.33
N TYR A 55 12.65 0.52 5.35
CA TYR A 55 13.91 0.99 5.93
C TYR A 55 14.36 0.12 7.12
N ASP A 56 15.67 -0.17 7.15
CA ASP A 56 16.35 -0.69 8.34
C ASP A 56 16.69 0.43 9.34
N LEU A 57 17.27 0.07 10.49
CA LEU A 57 17.61 1.05 11.55
C LEU A 57 18.70 2.05 11.14
N ASP A 58 19.45 1.77 10.09
CA ASP A 58 20.47 2.64 9.52
C ASP A 58 19.95 3.41 8.27
N TRP A 59 18.65 3.34 8.01
CA TRP A 59 17.95 3.97 6.88
C TRP A 59 18.38 3.43 5.51
N ASN A 60 18.89 2.20 5.45
CA ASN A 60 19.09 1.52 4.18
C ASN A 60 17.80 0.80 3.76
N MET A 61 17.64 0.59 2.46
CA MET A 61 16.55 -0.22 1.92
C MET A 61 16.67 -1.67 2.39
N HIS A 62 15.57 -2.25 2.80
CA HIS A 62 15.47 -3.61 3.30
C HIS A 62 14.07 -4.17 3.02
N MET A 63 13.93 -5.49 3.10
CA MET A 63 12.59 -6.12 3.03
C MET A 63 11.70 -5.63 4.19
N PRO A 64 10.40 -5.39 3.97
CA PRO A 64 9.46 -4.93 5.00
C PRO A 64 9.04 -6.08 5.94
N VAL A 65 10.04 -6.74 6.56
CA VAL A 65 9.85 -7.99 7.34
C VAL A 65 8.90 -7.80 8.52
N SER A 66 8.98 -6.67 9.20
CA SER A 66 8.06 -6.40 10.33
C SER A 66 6.63 -6.30 9.83
N TYR A 67 6.39 -5.53 8.76
CA TYR A 67 5.06 -5.38 8.15
C TYR A 67 4.50 -6.74 7.71
N THR A 68 5.23 -7.49 6.90
CA THR A 68 4.76 -8.78 6.37
C THR A 68 4.56 -9.86 7.44
N THR A 69 5.17 -9.68 8.63
CA THR A 69 5.04 -10.61 9.76
C THR A 69 3.91 -10.22 10.72
N LEU A 70 3.68 -8.92 10.91
CA LEU A 70 2.72 -8.41 11.89
C LEU A 70 1.26 -8.50 11.41
N PHE A 71 1.04 -8.53 10.09
CA PHE A 71 -0.30 -8.60 9.51
C PHE A 71 -0.53 -9.96 8.82
N ASP A 72 -1.70 -10.57 9.09
CA ASP A 72 -2.18 -11.77 8.39
C ASP A 72 -3.27 -11.33 7.40
N LEU A 73 -2.86 -11.08 6.16
CA LEU A 73 -3.68 -10.52 5.09
C LEU A 73 -4.25 -11.61 4.17
N PRO A 74 -5.24 -11.30 3.31
CA PRO A 74 -5.75 -12.25 2.32
C PRO A 74 -4.65 -12.87 1.47
N LYS A 75 -4.68 -14.20 1.30
CA LYS A 75 -3.62 -14.98 0.61
C LYS A 75 -3.96 -15.22 -0.87
N ASN A 76 -4.49 -14.21 -1.53
CA ASN A 76 -4.84 -14.25 -2.96
C ASN A 76 -3.86 -13.48 -3.85
N GLY A 77 -2.86 -12.83 -3.26
CA GLY A 77 -1.63 -12.41 -3.95
C GLY A 77 -0.75 -13.61 -4.34
N LEU A 78 0.41 -13.34 -4.87
CA LEU A 78 1.39 -14.40 -5.17
C LEU A 78 2.07 -14.84 -3.89
N SER A 79 2.25 -16.16 -3.71
CA SER A 79 2.84 -16.73 -2.48
C SER A 79 4.26 -16.23 -2.18
N LYS A 80 5.01 -15.84 -3.22
CA LYS A 80 6.33 -15.22 -3.11
C LYS A 80 6.28 -13.85 -2.40
N TYR A 81 5.18 -13.12 -2.58
CA TYR A 81 4.96 -11.77 -2.05
C TYR A 81 3.83 -11.75 -1.02
N GLN A 82 3.79 -12.79 -0.18
CA GLN A 82 2.72 -12.91 0.82
C GLN A 82 2.71 -11.70 1.75
N ASN A 83 1.51 -11.14 1.97
CA ASN A 83 1.24 -9.94 2.76
C ASN A 83 1.77 -8.61 2.17
N GLN A 84 2.28 -8.59 0.92
CA GLN A 84 2.67 -7.35 0.26
C GLN A 84 1.52 -6.77 -0.57
N PHE A 85 0.88 -7.59 -1.41
CA PHE A 85 -0.30 -7.19 -2.17
C PHE A 85 -1.40 -8.26 -2.10
N TYR A 86 -2.65 -7.83 -2.14
CA TYR A 86 -3.82 -8.67 -1.98
C TYR A 86 -5.09 -7.96 -2.45
N SER A 87 -6.21 -8.68 -2.52
CA SER A 87 -7.52 -8.09 -2.78
C SER A 87 -8.58 -8.64 -1.82
N PHE A 88 -9.67 -7.89 -1.68
CA PHE A 88 -10.84 -8.29 -0.90
C PHE A 88 -12.10 -7.60 -1.39
N ASP A 89 -13.23 -8.23 -1.10
CA ASP A 89 -14.54 -7.68 -1.46
C ASP A 89 -15.28 -7.16 -0.23
N TYR A 90 -15.95 -6.02 -0.39
CA TYR A 90 -16.90 -5.53 0.58
C TYR A 90 -18.16 -4.97 -0.13
N GLY A 91 -19.31 -5.61 0.09
CA GLY A 91 -20.54 -5.27 -0.63
C GLY A 91 -20.38 -5.38 -2.15
N ASP A 92 -20.64 -4.30 -2.86
CA ASP A 92 -20.51 -4.19 -4.32
C ASP A 92 -19.12 -3.70 -4.77
N ILE A 93 -18.17 -3.61 -3.86
CA ILE A 93 -16.83 -3.06 -4.11
C ILE A 93 -15.80 -4.18 -4.06
N HIS A 94 -14.90 -4.17 -5.03
CA HIS A 94 -13.65 -4.92 -5.03
C HIS A 94 -12.50 -3.98 -4.69
N PHE A 95 -11.73 -4.31 -3.66
CA PHE A 95 -10.55 -3.58 -3.25
C PHE A 95 -9.31 -4.36 -3.66
N THR A 96 -8.43 -3.74 -4.42
CA THR A 96 -7.11 -4.26 -4.76
C THR A 96 -6.07 -3.42 -4.03
N VAL A 97 -5.25 -4.05 -3.21
CA VAL A 97 -4.20 -3.42 -2.41
C VAL A 97 -2.86 -3.75 -3.04
N MET A 98 -2.07 -2.73 -3.37
CA MET A 98 -0.82 -2.87 -4.12
C MET A 98 0.39 -2.49 -3.29
N ASP A 99 1.51 -3.18 -3.55
CA ASP A 99 2.84 -2.79 -3.10
C ASP A 99 3.51 -1.92 -4.17
N THR A 100 3.66 -0.64 -3.88
CA THR A 100 4.31 0.29 -4.81
C THR A 100 5.79 0.52 -4.51
N GLN A 101 6.43 -0.34 -3.71
CA GLN A 101 7.81 -0.17 -3.26
C GLN A 101 8.84 -0.85 -4.19
N PHE A 102 8.48 -1.11 -5.44
CA PHE A 102 9.35 -1.81 -6.41
C PHE A 102 10.69 -1.09 -6.67
N THR A 103 10.80 0.21 -6.43
CA THR A 103 12.08 0.94 -6.53
C THR A 103 12.95 0.67 -5.30
N GLU A 104 12.36 0.66 -4.11
CA GLU A 104 13.00 0.38 -2.84
C GLU A 104 13.43 -1.09 -2.75
N LEU A 105 12.61 -1.98 -3.26
CA LEU A 105 12.81 -3.43 -3.19
C LEU A 105 13.54 -4.03 -4.40
N LYS A 106 13.98 -3.23 -5.37
CA LYS A 106 14.58 -3.70 -6.62
C LYS A 106 15.75 -4.68 -6.47
N ASP A 107 16.55 -4.54 -5.40
CA ASP A 107 17.70 -5.39 -5.12
C ASP A 107 17.32 -6.68 -4.37
N PHE A 108 16.13 -6.73 -3.79
CA PHE A 108 15.58 -7.87 -3.04
C PHE A 108 14.54 -8.63 -3.85
N GLU A 109 13.68 -7.91 -4.55
CA GLU A 109 12.56 -8.43 -5.32
C GLU A 109 12.53 -7.82 -6.73
N PRO A 110 13.51 -8.11 -7.57
CA PRO A 110 13.68 -7.44 -8.88
C PRO A 110 12.53 -7.71 -9.87
N THR A 111 11.68 -8.68 -9.61
CA THR A 111 10.54 -9.04 -10.47
C THR A 111 9.20 -8.59 -9.87
N LEU A 112 9.20 -7.87 -8.73
CA LEU A 112 7.97 -7.44 -8.04
C LEU A 112 7.02 -6.71 -8.99
N LEU A 113 7.48 -5.66 -9.66
CA LEU A 113 6.65 -4.86 -10.57
C LEU A 113 5.98 -5.70 -11.67
N ASP A 114 6.74 -6.55 -12.36
CA ASP A 114 6.24 -7.35 -13.49
C ASP A 114 5.24 -8.42 -13.04
N GLU A 115 5.55 -9.09 -11.93
CA GLU A 115 4.72 -10.16 -11.38
C GLU A 115 3.43 -9.58 -10.75
N GLU A 116 3.53 -8.48 -10.01
CA GLU A 116 2.37 -7.79 -9.44
C GLU A 116 1.48 -7.18 -10.52
N THR A 117 2.05 -6.58 -11.57
CA THR A 117 1.30 -6.08 -12.73
C THR A 117 0.49 -7.19 -13.38
N THR A 118 1.09 -8.37 -13.56
CA THR A 118 0.39 -9.54 -14.11
C THR A 118 -0.73 -10.01 -13.20
N TRP A 119 -0.49 -10.05 -11.89
CA TRP A 119 -1.49 -10.39 -10.88
C TRP A 119 -2.64 -9.37 -10.87
N LEU A 120 -2.34 -8.06 -10.87
CA LEU A 120 -3.33 -6.97 -10.90
C LEU A 120 -4.30 -7.11 -12.07
N ILE A 121 -3.76 -7.35 -13.27
CA ILE A 121 -4.58 -7.55 -14.48
C ILE A 121 -5.54 -8.73 -14.30
N ASN A 122 -5.06 -9.84 -13.74
CA ASN A 122 -5.89 -11.02 -13.51
C ASN A 122 -6.92 -10.78 -12.40
N ASP A 123 -6.57 -10.08 -11.35
CA ASP A 123 -7.45 -9.70 -10.24
C ASP A 123 -8.60 -8.83 -10.74
N LEU A 124 -8.29 -7.74 -11.46
CA LEU A 124 -9.29 -6.82 -12.04
C LEU A 124 -10.18 -7.49 -13.09
N LYS A 125 -9.68 -8.48 -13.83
CA LYS A 125 -10.48 -9.28 -14.79
C LYS A 125 -11.41 -10.27 -14.10
N SER A 126 -11.01 -10.82 -12.97
CA SER A 126 -11.74 -11.90 -12.30
C SER A 126 -12.96 -11.39 -11.53
N THR A 127 -12.94 -10.15 -11.09
CA THR A 127 -14.02 -9.58 -10.29
C THR A 127 -15.23 -9.19 -11.14
N THR A 128 -16.42 -9.47 -10.60
CA THR A 128 -17.70 -9.02 -11.16
C THR A 128 -18.35 -7.90 -10.34
N LYS A 129 -17.60 -7.34 -9.37
CA LYS A 129 -18.10 -6.26 -8.52
C LYS A 129 -18.32 -4.98 -9.31
N LYS A 130 -19.31 -4.22 -8.88
CA LYS A 130 -19.72 -2.98 -9.56
C LYS A 130 -18.64 -1.90 -9.50
N TRP A 131 -17.94 -1.83 -8.38
CA TRP A 131 -16.90 -0.84 -8.15
C TRP A 131 -15.57 -1.53 -7.93
N LYS A 132 -14.50 -0.98 -8.50
CA LYS A 132 -13.12 -1.40 -8.29
C LYS A 132 -12.36 -0.24 -7.69
N ILE A 133 -11.73 -0.45 -6.53
CA ILE A 133 -10.92 0.55 -5.85
C ILE A 133 -9.53 -0.03 -5.68
N VAL A 134 -8.53 0.63 -6.28
CA VAL A 134 -7.12 0.27 -6.12
C VAL A 134 -6.49 1.18 -5.08
N LEU A 135 -5.86 0.58 -4.10
CA LEU A 135 -5.19 1.24 -2.98
C LEU A 135 -3.68 1.15 -3.19
N MET A 136 -3.01 2.30 -3.18
CA MET A 136 -1.59 2.45 -3.46
C MET A 136 -0.99 3.48 -2.50
N HIS A 137 0.24 3.26 -2.03
CA HIS A 137 0.95 4.24 -1.22
C HIS A 137 1.49 5.39 -2.07
N LYS A 138 2.19 5.06 -3.15
CA LYS A 138 2.75 6.06 -4.05
C LYS A 138 1.69 6.59 -5.00
N ASP A 139 1.70 7.92 -5.18
CA ASP A 139 0.73 8.61 -6.03
C ASP A 139 0.99 8.31 -7.52
N VAL A 140 -0.07 8.11 -8.28
CA VAL A 140 -0.01 7.97 -9.76
C VAL A 140 0.28 9.29 -10.46
N LEU A 141 0.14 10.41 -9.75
CA LEU A 141 0.41 11.74 -10.25
C LEU A 141 1.69 12.32 -9.63
N ARG A 142 2.42 13.04 -10.45
CA ARG A 142 3.57 13.81 -10.03
C ARG A 142 3.23 15.29 -10.18
N TYR A 143 3.31 16.03 -9.10
CA TYR A 143 3.06 17.45 -9.07
C TYR A 143 4.33 18.24 -9.40
N ALA A 144 4.19 19.37 -10.11
CA ALA A 144 5.27 20.31 -10.32
C ALA A 144 5.72 20.90 -8.98
N PHE A 145 7.03 20.86 -8.72
CA PHE A 145 7.61 21.53 -7.56
C PHE A 145 8.04 22.95 -7.93
N ASN A 146 7.84 23.88 -7.00
CA ASN A 146 8.40 25.22 -7.13
C ASN A 146 9.94 25.13 -7.10
N PRO A 147 10.65 25.46 -8.21
CA PRO A 147 12.11 25.34 -8.28
C PRO A 147 12.85 26.25 -7.29
N ALA A 148 12.20 27.29 -6.76
CA ALA A 148 12.76 28.14 -5.70
C ALA A 148 12.84 27.41 -4.33
N ILE A 149 12.05 26.36 -4.12
CA ILE A 149 12.01 25.59 -2.88
C ILE A 149 12.78 24.27 -3.02
N ARG A 150 12.74 23.68 -4.23
CA ARG A 150 13.48 22.45 -4.57
C ARG A 150 14.17 22.63 -5.92
N PRO A 151 15.50 22.47 -5.99
CA PRO A 151 16.25 22.63 -7.24
C PRO A 151 15.94 21.57 -8.29
N GLU A 152 15.35 20.43 -7.87
CA GLU A 152 14.90 19.39 -8.79
C GLU A 152 13.49 19.74 -9.29
N SER A 153 13.41 20.52 -10.36
CA SER A 153 12.11 20.76 -11.00
C SER A 153 11.63 19.48 -11.67
N ARG A 154 10.56 18.91 -11.16
CA ARG A 154 9.84 17.84 -11.85
C ARG A 154 8.69 18.45 -12.63
N GLU A 155 8.53 18.02 -13.86
CA GLU A 155 7.36 18.38 -14.65
C GLU A 155 6.11 17.69 -14.07
N GLU A 156 4.99 18.40 -14.10
CA GLU A 156 3.69 17.84 -13.76
C GLU A 156 3.31 16.72 -14.74
N GLY A 157 2.68 15.65 -14.26
CA GLY A 157 2.28 14.52 -15.10
C GLY A 157 2.15 13.23 -14.31
N PHE A 158 2.24 12.12 -15.01
CA PHE A 158 2.25 10.81 -14.36
C PHE A 158 3.60 10.55 -13.65
N SER A 159 3.52 9.97 -12.47
CA SER A 159 4.66 9.34 -11.80
C SER A 159 5.14 8.09 -12.57
N ASP A 160 6.17 7.43 -12.10
CA ASP A 160 6.59 6.16 -12.69
C ASP A 160 5.52 5.08 -12.46
N GLU A 161 4.89 5.07 -11.28
CA GLU A 161 3.72 4.26 -10.94
C GLU A 161 2.54 4.57 -11.87
N GLY A 162 2.23 5.85 -12.07
CA GLY A 162 1.14 6.28 -12.95
C GLY A 162 1.33 5.87 -14.40
N ARG A 163 2.56 5.86 -14.92
CA ARG A 163 2.84 5.40 -16.28
C ARG A 163 2.61 3.91 -16.48
N VAL A 164 2.81 3.11 -15.43
CA VAL A 164 2.58 1.67 -15.47
C VAL A 164 1.10 1.34 -15.26
N PHE A 165 0.49 1.90 -14.23
CA PHE A 165 -0.81 1.43 -13.76
C PHE A 165 -2.01 2.14 -14.40
N MET A 166 -1.91 3.42 -14.78
CA MET A 166 -3.05 4.14 -15.38
C MET A 166 -3.59 3.49 -16.66
N PRO A 167 -2.75 3.00 -17.60
CA PRO A 167 -3.26 2.27 -18.76
C PRO A 167 -4.03 0.98 -18.39
N ILE A 168 -3.61 0.30 -17.32
CA ILE A 168 -4.28 -0.90 -16.83
C ILE A 168 -5.64 -0.53 -16.23
N PHE A 169 -5.70 0.54 -15.46
CA PHE A 169 -6.97 1.00 -14.89
C PHE A 169 -7.97 1.41 -15.96
N ASP A 170 -7.51 2.06 -17.05
CA ASP A 170 -8.35 2.42 -18.18
C ASP A 170 -8.90 1.19 -18.92
N ASP A 171 -8.09 0.14 -19.07
CA ASP A 171 -8.45 -1.09 -19.78
C ASP A 171 -9.41 -2.00 -18.99
N TYR A 172 -9.37 -1.96 -17.66
CA TYR A 172 -10.12 -2.86 -16.78
C TYR A 172 -11.11 -2.14 -15.84
N ASN A 173 -11.51 -0.93 -16.19
CA ASN A 173 -12.50 -0.12 -15.48
C ASN A 173 -13.92 -0.74 -15.54
#